data_fdb5081e80593dc8708d0707056c4777
#
_entry.id   fdb5081e80593dc8708d0707056c4777
#
_cell.length_a   1.000
_cell.length_b   1.000
_cell.length_c   1.000
_cell.angle_alpha   90.00
_cell.angle_beta   90.00
_cell.angle_gamma   90.00
#
_symmetry.space_group_name_H-M   'P 1'
#
loop_
_entity.id
_entity.type
_entity.pdbx_description
1 polymer ?
#
loop_
_entity_poly.entity_id
_entity_poly.type
_entity_poly.pdbx_seq_one_letter_code
_entity_poly.pdbx_strand_id
1 'polypeptide(L)'
;MWSIGIYVGDSPFNLTAPANVKNPVLTHQDVSDVRAAFVADPFMIKVGQTWFMFFEVLNNGTRRGEIGLATSEDGTNWKYEQIVIAEPFHLSYPYVFEWNNEYYLIPESYQANSIRLYKASNFPTEWGFVGNLINDGFFLDSSIFRYADKWWMFAETNPDHKHDTLRLYYAEDLLGSWLEHPKSPIVSNNAHIARPGGRVLVMNDQIFRFAQDCQPAYGTQVRAFEITELTTTSYQERPIEQNFVLKPSNSGWNSTGMHHIDVHFIDEGKWIACVDGRA
;
A
#
# COMPACT_ATOMS: atom_id res chain seq x y z
N MET A 1 -12.40 -13.53 4.71
CA MET A 1 -11.07 -13.43 5.33
C MET A 1 -10.10 -12.89 4.28
N TRP A 2 -9.22 -11.92 4.63
CA TRP A 2 -8.24 -11.37 3.69
C TRP A 2 -7.09 -12.34 3.41
N SER A 3 -6.61 -12.35 2.18
CA SER A 3 -5.49 -13.14 1.70
C SER A 3 -4.81 -12.40 0.54
N ILE A 4 -3.59 -12.79 0.19
CA ILE A 4 -2.76 -12.09 -0.81
C ILE A 4 -2.66 -12.91 -2.09
N GLY A 5 -2.77 -12.24 -3.22
CA GLY A 5 -2.63 -12.82 -4.56
C GLY A 5 -1.66 -12.05 -5.45
N ILE A 6 -1.30 -12.66 -6.57
CA ILE A 6 -0.47 -12.07 -7.61
C ILE A 6 -1.26 -11.94 -8.90
N TYR A 7 -1.22 -10.76 -9.50
CA TYR A 7 -1.80 -10.46 -10.81
C TYR A 7 -0.71 -10.01 -11.78
N VAL A 8 -0.92 -10.26 -13.05
CA VAL A 8 0.00 -9.86 -14.13
C VAL A 8 -0.78 -9.27 -15.29
N GLY A 9 -0.12 -8.45 -16.11
CA GLY A 9 -0.75 -7.85 -17.29
C GLY A 9 0.23 -7.10 -18.18
N ASP A 10 -0.31 -6.44 -19.18
CA ASP A 10 0.40 -5.60 -20.13
C ASP A 10 0.38 -4.10 -19.77
N SER A 11 -0.39 -3.77 -18.75
CA SER A 11 -0.56 -2.41 -18.24
C SER A 11 -0.76 -2.46 -16.71
N PRO A 12 -0.35 -1.43 -15.95
CA PRO A 12 -0.62 -1.34 -14.51
C PRO A 12 -2.12 -1.22 -14.18
N PHE A 13 -2.95 -0.99 -15.20
CA PHE A 13 -4.40 -0.82 -15.06
C PHE A 13 -5.19 -2.00 -15.63
N ASN A 14 -4.53 -2.95 -16.30
CA ASN A 14 -5.14 -4.13 -16.91
C ASN A 14 -4.40 -5.39 -16.42
N LEU A 15 -4.73 -5.82 -15.21
CA LEU A 15 -4.08 -6.94 -14.53
C LEU A 15 -5.09 -8.05 -14.25
N THR A 16 -4.65 -9.29 -14.39
CA THR A 16 -5.48 -10.47 -14.13
C THR A 16 -4.68 -11.55 -13.39
N ALA A 17 -5.37 -12.47 -12.74
CA ALA A 17 -4.74 -13.64 -12.13
C ALA A 17 -4.10 -14.51 -13.23
N PRO A 18 -2.78 -14.77 -13.18
CA PRO A 18 -2.12 -15.60 -14.17
C PRO A 18 -2.55 -17.07 -14.05
N ALA A 19 -2.75 -17.75 -15.17
CA ALA A 19 -3.27 -19.13 -15.19
C ALA A 19 -2.34 -20.16 -14.51
N ASN A 20 -1.04 -19.85 -14.44
CA ASN A 20 -0.01 -20.70 -13.82
C ASN A 20 0.24 -20.39 -12.35
N VAL A 21 -0.44 -19.43 -11.75
CA VAL A 21 -0.32 -19.07 -10.32
C VAL A 21 -1.61 -19.43 -9.60
N LYS A 22 -1.46 -20.21 -8.53
CA LYS A 22 -2.60 -20.57 -7.68
C LYS A 22 -2.80 -19.48 -6.63
N ASN A 23 -3.71 -18.54 -6.91
CA ASN A 23 -4.13 -17.55 -5.91
C ASN A 23 -5.15 -18.14 -4.89
N PRO A 24 -5.11 -17.73 -3.60
CA PRO A 24 -4.13 -16.79 -3.03
C PRO A 24 -2.74 -17.44 -2.89
N VAL A 25 -1.68 -16.61 -3.00
CA VAL A 25 -0.29 -17.06 -2.83
C VAL A 25 0.15 -17.06 -1.37
N LEU A 26 -0.50 -16.24 -0.52
CA LEU A 26 -0.29 -16.19 0.92
C LEU A 26 -1.63 -16.05 1.65
N THR A 27 -1.76 -16.80 2.73
CA THR A 27 -2.92 -16.83 3.62
C THR A 27 -2.46 -16.76 5.08
N HIS A 28 -3.37 -16.61 6.02
CA HIS A 28 -3.06 -16.71 7.44
C HIS A 28 -2.44 -18.07 7.86
N GLN A 29 -2.62 -19.12 7.06
CA GLN A 29 -2.11 -20.46 7.35
C GLN A 29 -0.61 -20.58 7.04
N ASP A 30 -0.08 -19.71 6.20
CA ASP A 30 1.35 -19.68 5.83
C ASP A 30 2.19 -19.00 6.92
N VAL A 31 1.58 -18.19 7.79
CA VAL A 31 2.25 -17.51 8.91
C VAL A 31 2.56 -18.51 10.02
N SER A 32 3.86 -18.66 10.33
CA SER A 32 4.33 -19.76 11.19
C SER A 32 4.78 -19.33 12.59
N ASP A 33 5.12 -18.05 12.81
CA ASP A 33 5.65 -17.54 14.07
C ASP A 33 4.59 -16.91 14.99
N VAL A 34 3.42 -16.55 14.43
CA VAL A 34 2.26 -16.10 15.21
C VAL A 34 0.98 -16.75 14.70
N ARG A 35 -0.07 -16.79 15.53
CA ARG A 35 -1.38 -17.22 15.08
C ARG A 35 -2.08 -16.07 14.36
N ALA A 36 -2.01 -16.05 13.04
CA ALA A 36 -2.64 -15.02 12.22
C ALA A 36 -4.16 -15.23 12.07
N ALA A 37 -4.91 -14.14 12.03
CA ALA A 37 -6.33 -14.13 11.66
C ALA A 37 -6.50 -13.95 10.15
N PHE A 38 -5.69 -13.08 9.54
CA PHE A 38 -5.61 -12.84 8.11
C PHE A 38 -4.26 -12.20 7.74
N VAL A 39 -4.02 -12.06 6.42
CA VAL A 39 -2.92 -11.28 5.83
C VAL A 39 -3.50 -10.33 4.79
N ALA A 40 -2.99 -9.08 4.71
CA ALA A 40 -3.51 -8.02 3.83
C ALA A 40 -2.44 -6.96 3.49
N ASP A 41 -2.81 -5.98 2.67
CA ASP A 41 -2.01 -4.78 2.33
C ASP A 41 -0.59 -5.08 1.83
N PRO A 42 -0.39 -5.94 0.82
CA PRO A 42 0.94 -6.35 0.42
C PRO A 42 1.67 -5.27 -0.40
N PHE A 43 2.86 -4.90 0.04
CA PHE A 43 3.81 -4.11 -0.75
C PHE A 43 5.06 -4.92 -1.05
N MET A 44 5.56 -4.84 -2.27
CA MET A 44 6.75 -5.60 -2.65
C MET A 44 7.86 -4.71 -3.23
N ILE A 45 9.08 -5.21 -3.18
CA ILE A 45 10.26 -4.58 -3.77
C ILE A 45 11.20 -5.67 -4.29
N LYS A 46 11.82 -5.44 -5.45
CA LYS A 46 12.82 -6.36 -6.00
C LYS A 46 14.21 -5.85 -5.69
N VAL A 47 15.02 -6.69 -5.06
CA VAL A 47 16.43 -6.39 -4.77
C VAL A 47 17.30 -7.51 -5.33
N GLY A 48 18.14 -7.16 -6.29
CA GLY A 48 18.88 -8.17 -7.08
C GLY A 48 17.94 -9.07 -7.86
N GLN A 49 17.94 -10.37 -7.57
CA GLN A 49 17.04 -11.35 -8.21
C GLN A 49 15.85 -11.72 -7.34
N THR A 50 15.81 -11.30 -6.08
CA THR A 50 14.80 -11.70 -5.11
C THR A 50 13.76 -10.62 -4.93
N TRP A 51 12.49 -11.03 -4.91
CA TRP A 51 11.36 -10.21 -4.50
C TRP A 51 11.12 -10.36 -3.00
N PHE A 52 10.89 -9.25 -2.34
CA PHE A 52 10.52 -9.15 -0.92
C PHE A 52 9.14 -8.51 -0.83
N MET A 53 8.23 -9.14 -0.08
CA MET A 53 6.88 -8.63 0.16
C MET A 53 6.70 -8.39 1.65
N PHE A 54 6.27 -7.17 1.98
CA PHE A 54 5.88 -6.78 3.33
C PHE A 54 4.36 -6.63 3.35
N PHE A 55 3.71 -7.10 4.40
CA PHE A 55 2.25 -7.13 4.48
C PHE A 55 1.76 -7.14 5.92
N GLU A 56 0.49 -6.76 6.13
CA GLU A 56 -0.15 -6.89 7.42
C GLU A 56 -0.40 -8.34 7.78
N VAL A 57 -0.06 -8.71 9.00
CA VAL A 57 -0.45 -9.95 9.67
C VAL A 57 -1.28 -9.58 10.90
N LEU A 58 -2.59 -9.82 10.88
CA LEU A 58 -3.40 -9.63 12.08
C LEU A 58 -3.14 -10.76 13.07
N ASN A 59 -2.36 -10.47 14.12
CA ASN A 59 -2.00 -11.43 15.15
C ASN A 59 -3.15 -11.62 16.15
N ASN A 60 -3.70 -12.84 16.23
CA ASN A 60 -4.78 -13.19 17.16
C ASN A 60 -4.39 -13.07 18.65
N GLY A 61 -3.12 -13.22 18.97
CA GLY A 61 -2.62 -13.13 20.34
C GLY A 61 -2.62 -11.69 20.86
N THR A 62 -2.12 -10.76 20.05
CA THR A 62 -2.03 -9.33 20.37
C THR A 62 -3.28 -8.54 19.94
N ARG A 63 -4.09 -9.09 19.03
CA ARG A 63 -5.23 -8.43 18.34
C ARG A 63 -4.79 -7.16 17.59
N ARG A 64 -3.57 -7.14 17.09
CA ARG A 64 -2.98 -6.02 16.35
C ARG A 64 -2.41 -6.53 15.03
N GLY A 65 -2.37 -5.65 14.03
CA GLY A 65 -1.56 -5.85 12.84
C GLY A 65 -0.08 -5.72 13.18
N GLU A 66 0.71 -6.60 12.63
CA GLU A 66 2.17 -6.64 12.68
C GLU A 66 2.66 -6.80 11.24
N ILE A 67 3.90 -6.39 10.93
CA ILE A 67 4.39 -6.48 9.56
C ILE A 67 5.14 -7.78 9.35
N GLY A 68 4.61 -8.61 8.44
CA GLY A 68 5.21 -9.84 7.97
C GLY A 68 6.08 -9.65 6.73
N LEU A 69 7.00 -10.58 6.52
CA LEU A 69 7.88 -10.67 5.37
C LEU A 69 7.66 -12.02 4.65
N ALA A 70 7.59 -11.95 3.33
CA ALA A 70 7.71 -13.12 2.45
C ALA A 70 8.72 -12.85 1.33
N THR A 71 9.29 -13.91 0.75
CA THR A 71 10.26 -13.84 -0.33
C THR A 71 9.84 -14.66 -1.53
N SER A 72 10.33 -14.26 -2.73
CA SER A 72 10.13 -15.00 -3.97
C SER A 72 11.28 -14.77 -4.94
N GLU A 73 11.72 -15.80 -5.66
CA GLU A 73 12.71 -15.69 -6.73
C GLU A 73 12.09 -15.28 -8.07
N ASP A 74 10.81 -15.54 -8.26
CA ASP A 74 10.12 -15.35 -9.55
C ASP A 74 8.95 -14.35 -9.50
N GLY A 75 8.62 -13.84 -8.28
CA GLY A 75 7.49 -12.96 -8.04
C GLY A 75 6.13 -13.66 -7.99
N THR A 76 6.08 -14.97 -8.22
CA THR A 76 4.82 -15.74 -8.29
C THR A 76 4.70 -16.82 -7.22
N ASN A 77 5.83 -17.43 -6.83
CA ASN A 77 5.90 -18.42 -5.76
C ASN A 77 6.47 -17.76 -4.50
N TRP A 78 5.63 -17.59 -3.48
CA TRP A 78 5.97 -16.85 -2.27
C TRP A 78 6.14 -17.75 -1.08
N LYS A 79 7.13 -17.45 -0.25
CA LYS A 79 7.41 -18.15 1.01
C LYS A 79 7.39 -17.14 2.14
N TYR A 80 6.56 -17.38 3.14
CA TYR A 80 6.58 -16.64 4.39
C TYR A 80 7.91 -16.85 5.13
N GLU A 81 8.45 -15.79 5.69
CA GLU A 81 9.70 -15.84 6.45
C GLU A 81 9.45 -15.59 7.95
N GLN A 82 8.99 -14.38 8.32
CA GLN A 82 8.79 -13.98 9.72
C GLN A 82 8.03 -12.66 9.87
N ILE A 83 7.62 -12.32 11.10
CA ILE A 83 7.30 -10.95 11.47
C ILE A 83 8.60 -10.12 11.56
N VAL A 84 8.61 -8.93 10.96
CA VAL A 84 9.78 -8.03 10.94
C VAL A 84 9.58 -6.74 11.73
N ILE A 85 8.33 -6.28 11.93
CA ILE A 85 8.01 -5.15 12.80
C ILE A 85 6.76 -5.48 13.61
N ALA A 86 6.88 -5.37 14.93
CA ALA A 86 5.76 -5.46 15.88
C ALA A 86 5.87 -4.32 16.90
N GLU A 87 4.77 -3.60 17.11
CA GLU A 87 4.70 -2.46 18.02
C GLU A 87 3.58 -2.65 19.07
N PRO A 88 3.56 -1.87 20.16
CA PRO A 88 2.46 -1.94 21.12
C PRO A 88 1.14 -1.37 20.59
N PHE A 89 1.07 -1.00 19.32
CA PHE A 89 -0.10 -0.51 18.58
C PHE A 89 -0.22 -1.23 17.23
N HIS A 90 -1.36 -1.05 16.55
CA HIS A 90 -1.65 -1.67 15.25
C HIS A 90 -0.75 -1.11 14.15
N LEU A 91 -0.24 -2.00 13.28
CA LEU A 91 0.47 -1.69 12.05
C LEU A 91 -0.19 -2.41 10.87
N SER A 92 -0.41 -1.68 9.77
CA SER A 92 -0.86 -2.21 8.48
C SER A 92 -0.24 -1.42 7.33
N TYR A 93 -0.62 -1.69 6.09
CA TYR A 93 -0.23 -0.92 4.90
C TYR A 93 1.28 -0.58 4.85
N PRO A 94 2.19 -1.57 4.82
CA PRO A 94 3.63 -1.37 5.00
C PRO A 94 4.31 -0.86 3.71
N TYR A 95 4.17 0.42 3.41
CA TYR A 95 4.73 1.05 2.22
C TYR A 95 6.27 1.01 2.24
N VAL A 96 6.87 0.03 1.57
CA VAL A 96 8.33 -0.14 1.46
C VAL A 96 8.86 0.59 0.23
N PHE A 97 10.04 1.24 0.36
CA PHE A 97 10.72 1.93 -0.74
C PHE A 97 12.22 2.02 -0.49
N GLU A 98 12.97 2.21 -1.59
CA GLU A 98 14.41 2.49 -1.56
C GLU A 98 14.66 3.99 -1.78
N TRP A 99 15.59 4.55 -1.01
CA TRP A 99 16.07 5.91 -1.18
C TRP A 99 17.54 6.03 -0.76
N ASN A 100 18.39 6.59 -1.63
CA ASN A 100 19.82 6.76 -1.38
C ASN A 100 20.54 5.46 -0.98
N ASN A 101 20.22 4.34 -1.64
CA ASN A 101 20.72 2.99 -1.37
C ASN A 101 20.37 2.45 0.04
N GLU A 102 19.32 2.96 0.64
CA GLU A 102 18.78 2.55 1.93
C GLU A 102 17.31 2.17 1.78
N TYR A 103 16.83 1.24 2.58
CA TYR A 103 15.45 0.78 2.54
C TYR A 103 14.66 1.36 3.69
N TYR A 104 13.49 1.88 3.36
CA TYR A 104 12.57 2.51 4.30
C TYR A 104 11.20 1.86 4.23
N LEU A 105 10.44 1.97 5.32
CA LEU A 105 9.08 1.48 5.43
C LEU A 105 8.24 2.48 6.22
N ILE A 106 7.07 2.81 5.68
CA ILE A 106 6.05 3.64 6.33
C ILE A 106 4.82 2.77 6.50
N PRO A 107 4.57 2.20 7.68
CA PRO A 107 3.31 1.50 7.95
C PRO A 107 2.20 2.48 8.32
N GLU A 108 0.95 2.11 8.10
CA GLU A 108 -0.15 2.72 8.84
C GLU A 108 0.09 2.52 10.35
N SER A 109 0.00 3.61 11.10
CA SER A 109 0.25 3.64 12.54
C SER A 109 -0.70 4.62 13.25
N TYR A 110 -1.99 4.60 12.86
CA TYR A 110 -2.98 5.56 13.34
C TYR A 110 -3.12 5.61 14.86
N GLN A 111 -2.96 4.46 15.54
CA GLN A 111 -3.03 4.40 17.01
C GLN A 111 -1.86 5.11 17.70
N ALA A 112 -0.76 5.36 16.98
CA ALA A 112 0.35 6.20 17.45
C ALA A 112 0.14 7.69 17.14
N ASN A 113 -0.99 8.08 16.55
CA ASN A 113 -1.34 9.44 16.13
C ASN A 113 -0.24 10.12 15.28
N SER A 114 0.44 9.36 14.45
CA SER A 114 1.57 9.86 13.66
C SER A 114 1.82 8.98 12.43
N ILE A 115 2.45 9.54 11.42
CA ILE A 115 3.05 8.79 10.30
C ILE A 115 4.49 8.50 10.68
N ARG A 116 4.81 7.21 10.86
CA ARG A 116 6.10 6.73 11.35
C ARG A 116 6.98 6.23 10.23
N LEU A 117 8.26 6.56 10.28
CA LEU A 117 9.27 6.06 9.36
C LEU A 117 10.17 5.03 10.04
N TYR A 118 10.35 3.91 9.39
CA TYR A 118 11.32 2.88 9.76
C TYR A 118 12.39 2.77 8.67
N LYS A 119 13.61 2.42 9.07
CA LYS A 119 14.74 2.18 8.17
C LYS A 119 15.32 0.81 8.46
N ALA A 120 15.66 0.07 7.43
CA ALA A 120 16.35 -1.20 7.59
C ALA A 120 17.76 -0.97 8.15
N SER A 121 18.08 -1.60 9.27
CA SER A 121 19.46 -1.75 9.77
C SER A 121 20.13 -2.96 9.15
N ASN A 122 19.35 -3.98 8.80
CA ASN A 122 19.77 -5.16 8.06
C ASN A 122 18.61 -5.64 7.19
N PHE A 123 18.54 -5.18 5.93
CA PHE A 123 17.46 -5.54 5.01
C PHE A 123 17.52 -7.04 4.65
N PRO A 124 16.37 -7.74 4.63
CA PRO A 124 15.01 -7.28 4.80
C PRO A 124 14.44 -7.46 6.22
N THR A 125 15.21 -7.96 7.18
CA THR A 125 14.68 -8.55 8.43
C THR A 125 14.73 -7.64 9.64
N GLU A 126 15.64 -6.65 9.69
CA GLU A 126 15.80 -5.79 10.86
C GLU A 126 15.50 -4.33 10.53
N TRP A 127 14.52 -3.75 11.24
CA TRP A 127 14.02 -2.41 11.02
C TRP A 127 14.08 -1.58 12.30
N GLY A 128 14.62 -0.37 12.21
CA GLY A 128 14.69 0.58 13.31
C GLY A 128 13.76 1.77 13.08
N PHE A 129 13.06 2.22 14.12
CA PHE A 129 12.29 3.45 14.08
C PHE A 129 13.23 4.66 13.91
N VAL A 130 12.98 5.50 12.91
CA VAL A 130 13.77 6.69 12.61
C VAL A 130 13.16 7.95 13.25
N GLY A 131 11.84 8.07 13.14
CA GLY A 131 11.11 9.24 13.61
C GLY A 131 9.72 9.34 13.00
N ASN A 132 8.96 10.31 13.47
CA ASN A 132 7.67 10.63 12.88
C ASN A 132 7.86 11.65 11.75
N LEU A 133 7.28 11.38 10.58
CA LEU A 133 7.22 12.34 9.48
C LEU A 133 6.17 13.42 9.76
N ILE A 134 5.00 13.01 10.27
CA ILE A 134 3.92 13.90 10.68
C ILE A 134 3.39 13.44 12.04
N ASN A 135 3.13 14.37 12.93
CA ASN A 135 2.62 14.13 14.29
C ASN A 135 1.19 14.63 14.47
N ASP A 136 0.59 14.25 15.59
CA ASP A 136 -0.63 14.82 16.16
C ASP A 136 -1.85 14.71 15.23
N GLY A 137 -2.01 13.58 14.53
CA GLY A 137 -3.12 13.37 13.63
C GLY A 137 -3.54 11.90 13.49
N PHE A 138 -4.71 11.73 12.90
CA PHE A 138 -5.23 10.43 12.49
C PHE A 138 -4.89 10.22 11.00
N PHE A 139 -4.13 9.18 10.69
CA PHE A 139 -3.65 8.92 9.33
C PHE A 139 -3.81 7.44 9.00
N LEU A 140 -4.53 7.15 7.92
CA LEU A 140 -4.67 5.82 7.35
C LEU A 140 -3.97 5.73 6.00
N ASP A 141 -3.33 4.61 5.72
CA ASP A 141 -2.81 4.18 4.42
C ASP A 141 -1.95 5.26 3.72
N SER A 142 -0.89 5.71 4.42
CA SER A 142 -0.01 6.75 3.89
C SER A 142 0.78 6.26 2.66
N SER A 143 0.56 6.91 1.51
CA SER A 143 1.23 6.58 0.24
C SER A 143 2.21 7.69 -0.15
N ILE A 144 3.51 7.40 -0.03
CA ILE A 144 4.60 8.33 -0.30
C ILE A 144 5.16 8.14 -1.72
N PHE A 145 5.56 9.22 -2.36
CA PHE A 145 6.25 9.18 -3.65
C PHE A 145 7.13 10.41 -3.85
N ARG A 146 8.01 10.33 -4.85
CA ARG A 146 8.86 11.45 -5.24
C ARG A 146 8.51 11.93 -6.64
N TYR A 147 8.34 13.27 -6.78
CA TYR A 147 8.07 13.91 -8.06
C TYR A 147 8.53 15.37 -8.02
N ALA A 148 9.13 15.86 -9.14
CA ALA A 148 9.65 17.22 -9.29
C ALA A 148 10.53 17.65 -8.10
N ASP A 149 11.51 16.80 -7.76
CA ASP A 149 12.48 16.97 -6.68
C ASP A 149 11.90 17.11 -5.26
N LYS A 150 10.63 16.84 -5.08
CA LYS A 150 9.94 16.86 -3.78
C LYS A 150 9.40 15.49 -3.38
N TRP A 151 9.25 15.31 -2.09
CA TRP A 151 8.48 14.24 -1.51
C TRP A 151 7.02 14.66 -1.40
N TRP A 152 6.13 13.72 -1.70
CA TRP A 152 4.69 13.88 -1.63
C TRP A 152 4.09 12.70 -0.87
N MET A 153 2.99 12.94 -0.15
CA MET A 153 2.33 11.87 0.60
C MET A 153 0.83 12.10 0.67
N PHE A 154 0.07 11.09 0.30
CA PHE A 154 -1.36 11.01 0.54
C PHE A 154 -1.64 10.27 1.85
N ALA A 155 -2.64 10.70 2.60
CA ALA A 155 -3.19 9.94 3.73
C ALA A 155 -4.69 10.21 3.88
N GLU A 156 -5.45 9.18 4.20
CA GLU A 156 -6.83 9.35 4.65
C GLU A 156 -6.82 9.81 6.11
N THR A 157 -7.70 10.76 6.47
CA THR A 157 -7.57 11.47 7.75
C THR A 157 -8.89 11.65 8.52
N ASN A 158 -9.96 10.90 8.20
CA ASN A 158 -11.22 10.99 8.94
C ASN A 158 -11.19 10.15 10.23
N PRO A 159 -11.15 10.76 11.43
CA PRO A 159 -11.00 10.03 12.69
C PRO A 159 -12.27 9.21 13.07
N ASP A 160 -13.40 9.45 12.41
CA ASP A 160 -14.62 8.66 12.58
C ASP A 160 -14.63 7.38 11.73
N HIS A 161 -13.51 7.03 11.08
CA HIS A 161 -13.37 5.89 10.16
C HIS A 161 -14.41 5.89 9.02
N LYS A 162 -14.74 7.07 8.48
CA LYS A 162 -15.65 7.18 7.33
C LYS A 162 -14.96 6.92 6.00
N HIS A 163 -13.62 6.89 5.98
CA HIS A 163 -12.77 6.65 4.81
C HIS A 163 -13.05 7.63 3.65
N ASP A 164 -13.40 8.86 3.96
CA ASP A 164 -13.99 9.82 3.01
C ASP A 164 -13.18 11.11 2.84
N THR A 165 -12.03 11.24 3.53
CA THR A 165 -11.25 12.49 3.56
C THR A 165 -9.78 12.22 3.24
N LEU A 166 -9.31 12.67 2.07
CA LEU A 166 -7.92 12.53 1.63
C LEU A 166 -7.17 13.86 1.75
N ARG A 167 -6.02 13.84 2.41
CA ARG A 167 -5.10 14.97 2.47
C ARG A 167 -3.82 14.66 1.71
N LEU A 168 -3.19 15.73 1.23
CA LEU A 168 -1.91 15.72 0.54
C LEU A 168 -0.89 16.51 1.34
N TYR A 169 0.31 15.97 1.48
CA TYR A 169 1.45 16.61 2.15
C TYR A 169 2.65 16.60 1.22
N TYR A 170 3.59 17.52 1.45
CA TYR A 170 4.86 17.57 0.72
C TYR A 170 6.02 18.01 1.60
N ALA A 171 7.25 17.62 1.21
CA ALA A 171 8.48 18.01 1.86
C ALA A 171 9.63 18.13 0.83
N GLU A 172 10.64 18.96 1.13
CA GLU A 172 11.86 19.04 0.32
C GLU A 172 12.73 17.79 0.55
N ASP A 173 12.85 17.35 1.80
CA ASP A 173 13.63 16.19 2.20
C ASP A 173 12.76 15.17 2.96
N LEU A 174 13.06 13.88 2.83
CA LEU A 174 12.32 12.81 3.49
C LEU A 174 12.19 13.03 5.01
N LEU A 175 13.29 13.43 5.65
CA LEU A 175 13.36 13.72 7.09
C LEU A 175 13.19 15.21 7.42
N GLY A 176 12.81 16.01 6.43
CA GLY A 176 12.54 17.44 6.58
C GLY A 176 11.16 17.71 7.17
N SER A 177 10.78 19.00 7.13
CA SER A 177 9.45 19.43 7.56
C SER A 177 8.42 19.10 6.49
N TRP A 178 7.42 18.31 6.85
CA TRP A 178 6.26 18.02 6.02
C TRP A 178 5.21 19.11 6.16
N LEU A 179 4.77 19.64 5.04
CA LEU A 179 3.76 20.70 4.96
C LEU A 179 2.48 20.13 4.33
N GLU A 180 1.34 20.48 4.92
CA GLU A 180 0.06 20.17 4.31
C GLU A 180 -0.15 21.03 3.06
N HIS A 181 -0.60 20.40 1.98
CA HIS A 181 -0.87 21.09 0.72
C HIS A 181 -2.07 22.05 0.88
N PRO A 182 -2.01 23.30 0.35
CA PRO A 182 -3.07 24.30 0.56
C PRO A 182 -4.43 23.94 -0.04
N LYS A 183 -4.48 22.94 -0.93
CA LYS A 183 -5.75 22.38 -1.45
C LYS A 183 -6.32 21.23 -0.61
N SER A 184 -5.62 20.84 0.47
CA SER A 184 -6.14 19.80 1.36
C SER A 184 -7.36 20.27 2.17
N PRO A 185 -8.34 19.40 2.42
CA PRO A 185 -8.42 18.05 1.88
C PRO A 185 -8.71 18.05 0.37
N ILE A 186 -7.97 17.23 -0.42
CA ILE A 186 -8.17 17.11 -1.86
C ILE A 186 -9.39 16.24 -2.23
N VAL A 187 -9.84 15.40 -1.30
CA VAL A 187 -11.13 14.69 -1.36
C VAL A 187 -11.83 14.88 -0.01
N SER A 188 -13.13 15.16 -0.03
CA SER A 188 -13.97 15.30 1.16
C SER A 188 -15.32 14.64 0.96
N ASN A 189 -15.83 13.96 2.01
CA ASN A 189 -17.13 13.30 2.02
C ASN A 189 -17.33 12.30 0.87
N ASN A 190 -16.27 11.61 0.44
CA ASN A 190 -16.34 10.66 -0.65
C ASN A 190 -15.50 9.40 -0.38
N ALA A 191 -16.12 8.41 0.24
CA ALA A 191 -15.51 7.13 0.57
C ALA A 191 -15.27 6.20 -0.65
N HIS A 192 -15.66 6.62 -1.86
CA HIS A 192 -15.33 5.88 -3.07
C HIS A 192 -13.91 6.11 -3.56
N ILE A 193 -13.24 7.19 -3.11
CA ILE A 193 -11.98 7.64 -3.72
C ILE A 193 -10.97 8.25 -2.75
N ALA A 194 -11.31 8.40 -1.46
CA ALA A 194 -10.44 9.10 -0.53
C ALA A 194 -9.32 8.21 0.03
N ARG A 195 -9.62 6.97 0.42
CA ARG A 195 -8.64 6.13 1.08
C ARG A 195 -7.61 5.58 0.07
N PRO A 196 -6.28 5.76 0.29
CA PRO A 196 -5.26 5.18 -0.59
C PRO A 196 -5.40 3.66 -0.70
N GLY A 197 -5.11 3.10 -1.86
CA GLY A 197 -5.26 1.67 -2.14
C GLY A 197 -4.00 1.04 -2.74
N GLY A 198 -2.82 1.62 -2.50
CA GLY A 198 -1.55 1.10 -2.97
C GLY A 198 -0.51 2.16 -3.32
N ARG A 199 0.56 1.72 -3.94
CA ARG A 199 1.69 2.57 -4.35
C ARG A 199 1.27 3.61 -5.38
N VAL A 200 1.69 4.88 -5.18
CA VAL A 200 1.61 5.89 -6.24
C VAL A 200 2.61 5.52 -7.33
N LEU A 201 2.12 5.41 -8.56
CA LEU A 201 2.94 5.08 -9.71
C LEU A 201 3.37 6.35 -10.43
N VAL A 202 4.69 6.54 -10.58
CA VAL A 202 5.28 7.61 -11.37
C VAL A 202 5.98 6.98 -12.56
N MET A 203 5.47 7.23 -13.77
CA MET A 203 6.01 6.67 -15.00
C MET A 203 5.85 7.63 -16.17
N ASN A 204 6.89 7.83 -16.98
CA ASN A 204 6.86 8.71 -18.17
C ASN A 204 6.32 10.12 -17.85
N ASP A 205 6.74 10.70 -16.73
CA ASP A 205 6.28 12.00 -16.20
C ASP A 205 4.78 12.07 -15.85
N GLN A 206 4.06 10.96 -15.89
CA GLN A 206 2.70 10.84 -15.41
C GLN A 206 2.65 10.24 -14.01
N ILE A 207 1.69 10.66 -13.22
CA ILE A 207 1.49 10.23 -11.83
C ILE A 207 0.11 9.61 -11.72
N PHE A 208 0.05 8.42 -11.11
CA PHE A 208 -1.22 7.72 -10.86
C PHE A 208 -1.31 7.33 -9.40
N ARG A 209 -2.46 7.58 -8.78
CA ARG A 209 -2.78 7.05 -7.46
C ARG A 209 -3.89 6.00 -7.55
N PHE A 210 -3.80 5.02 -6.66
CA PHE A 210 -4.85 4.03 -6.45
C PHE A 210 -5.65 4.39 -5.20
N ALA A 211 -6.96 4.13 -5.24
CA ALA A 211 -7.87 4.44 -4.15
C ALA A 211 -8.79 3.25 -3.86
N GLN A 212 -8.95 2.94 -2.60
CA GLN A 212 -9.95 1.99 -2.14
C GLN A 212 -11.36 2.59 -2.35
N ASP A 213 -12.26 1.82 -2.91
CA ASP A 213 -13.69 2.12 -2.87
C ASP A 213 -14.27 1.45 -1.61
N CYS A 214 -14.57 2.25 -0.61
CA CYS A 214 -15.11 1.80 0.66
C CYS A 214 -16.65 1.81 0.69
N GLN A 215 -17.31 1.79 -0.48
CA GLN A 215 -18.77 1.72 -0.62
C GLN A 215 -19.18 0.57 -1.54
N PRO A 216 -20.27 -0.15 -1.21
CA PRO A 216 -21.13 0.00 -0.02
C PRO A 216 -20.50 -0.53 1.28
N ALA A 217 -19.32 -1.15 1.21
CA ALA A 217 -18.57 -1.69 2.34
C ALA A 217 -17.07 -1.41 2.18
N TYR A 218 -16.36 -1.41 3.31
CA TYR A 218 -14.91 -1.31 3.33
C TYR A 218 -14.24 -2.33 2.41
N GLY A 219 -13.32 -1.85 1.57
CA GLY A 219 -12.49 -2.71 0.72
C GLY A 219 -13.26 -3.42 -0.39
N THR A 220 -14.25 -2.74 -1.01
CA THR A 220 -15.06 -3.32 -2.08
C THR A 220 -14.23 -3.56 -3.35
N GLN A 221 -13.47 -2.55 -3.80
CA GLN A 221 -12.70 -2.57 -5.06
C GLN A 221 -11.66 -1.45 -5.08
N VAL A 222 -10.80 -1.41 -6.12
CA VAL A 222 -9.78 -0.37 -6.27
C VAL A 222 -10.01 0.42 -7.55
N ARG A 223 -9.93 1.75 -7.42
CA ARG A 223 -9.97 2.72 -8.52
C ARG A 223 -8.59 3.30 -8.78
N ALA A 224 -8.37 3.87 -9.98
CA ALA A 224 -7.15 4.61 -10.29
C ALA A 224 -7.45 5.99 -10.88
N PHE A 225 -6.57 6.94 -10.56
CA PHE A 225 -6.66 8.33 -10.98
C PHE A 225 -5.31 8.79 -11.53
N GLU A 226 -5.35 9.51 -12.63
CA GLU A 226 -4.21 10.26 -13.15
C GLU A 226 -4.19 11.63 -12.48
N ILE A 227 -3.06 11.98 -11.88
CA ILE A 227 -2.82 13.32 -11.34
C ILE A 227 -2.33 14.19 -12.50
N THR A 228 -3.17 15.10 -12.96
CA THR A 228 -2.90 15.93 -14.15
C THR A 228 -2.20 17.24 -13.81
N GLU A 229 -2.24 17.66 -12.55
CA GLU A 229 -1.54 18.83 -12.06
C GLU A 229 -1.07 18.58 -10.62
N LEU A 230 0.22 18.76 -10.36
CA LEU A 230 0.81 18.65 -9.02
C LEU A 230 1.92 19.69 -8.86
N THR A 231 1.62 20.70 -8.08
CA THR A 231 2.58 21.70 -7.61
C THR A 231 2.37 21.93 -6.11
N THR A 232 3.19 22.73 -5.45
CA THR A 232 2.99 23.05 -4.02
C THR A 232 1.77 23.93 -3.74
N THR A 233 1.03 24.36 -4.79
CA THR A 233 -0.16 25.23 -4.65
C THR A 233 -1.37 24.72 -5.44
N SER A 234 -1.17 23.82 -6.39
CA SER A 234 -2.22 23.31 -7.29
C SER A 234 -2.24 21.78 -7.30
N TYR A 235 -3.44 21.23 -7.35
CA TYR A 235 -3.69 19.79 -7.49
C TYR A 235 -4.92 19.57 -8.36
N GLN A 236 -4.80 18.71 -9.37
CA GLN A 236 -5.92 18.21 -10.15
C GLN A 236 -5.71 16.73 -10.48
N GLU A 237 -6.79 15.97 -10.51
CA GLU A 237 -6.80 14.58 -10.94
C GLU A 237 -8.04 14.25 -11.76
N ARG A 238 -7.96 13.17 -12.52
CA ARG A 238 -9.10 12.60 -13.24
C ARG A 238 -9.09 11.07 -13.12
N PRO A 239 -10.24 10.41 -13.13
CA PRO A 239 -10.27 8.96 -13.21
C PRO A 239 -9.62 8.52 -14.55
N ILE A 240 -8.91 7.38 -14.53
CA ILE A 240 -8.48 6.74 -15.78
C ILE A 240 -9.68 6.15 -16.52
N GLU A 241 -9.56 5.88 -17.81
CA GLU A 241 -10.64 5.34 -18.65
C GLU A 241 -11.24 4.05 -18.07
N GLN A 242 -10.38 3.18 -17.55
CA GLN A 242 -10.77 1.96 -16.83
C GLN A 242 -10.98 2.22 -15.34
N ASN A 243 -11.98 2.95 -14.97
CA ASN A 243 -12.25 3.46 -13.61
C ASN A 243 -12.00 2.46 -12.45
N PHE A 244 -12.04 1.14 -12.70
CA PHE A 244 -11.75 0.09 -11.73
C PHE A 244 -10.60 -0.78 -12.21
N VAL A 245 -9.53 -0.85 -11.44
CA VAL A 245 -8.34 -1.68 -11.73
C VAL A 245 -8.39 -3.03 -11.02
N LEU A 246 -9.09 -3.12 -9.88
CA LEU A 246 -9.40 -4.37 -9.20
C LEU A 246 -10.86 -4.42 -8.82
N LYS A 247 -11.45 -5.61 -8.98
CA LYS A 247 -12.83 -5.91 -8.56
C LYS A 247 -12.87 -7.29 -7.94
N PRO A 248 -13.79 -7.53 -6.99
CA PRO A 248 -14.04 -8.86 -6.49
C PRO A 248 -14.50 -9.77 -7.64
N SER A 249 -14.13 -11.04 -7.57
CA SER A 249 -14.63 -12.07 -8.47
C SER A 249 -15.99 -12.59 -7.96
N ASN A 250 -16.71 -13.35 -8.79
CA ASN A 250 -17.99 -13.93 -8.36
C ASN A 250 -17.84 -15.12 -7.40
N SER A 251 -16.61 -15.61 -7.20
CA SER A 251 -16.33 -16.79 -6.36
C SER A 251 -14.85 -16.84 -5.96
N GLY A 252 -14.52 -17.67 -4.98
CA GLY A 252 -13.14 -17.90 -4.55
C GLY A 252 -12.66 -16.88 -3.51
N TRP A 253 -11.35 -16.77 -3.39
CA TRP A 253 -10.64 -16.09 -2.31
C TRP A 253 -10.86 -14.57 -2.24
N ASN A 254 -11.28 -13.95 -3.34
CA ASN A 254 -11.50 -12.51 -3.48
C ASN A 254 -12.96 -12.18 -3.85
N SER A 255 -13.92 -13.03 -3.45
CA SER A 255 -15.32 -12.92 -3.91
C SER A 255 -16.10 -11.75 -3.31
N THR A 256 -15.68 -11.19 -2.19
CA THR A 256 -16.42 -10.13 -1.48
C THR A 256 -15.72 -8.78 -1.43
N GLY A 257 -14.44 -8.71 -1.81
CA GLY A 257 -13.70 -7.46 -1.83
C GLY A 257 -12.25 -7.62 -2.27
N MET A 258 -11.68 -6.51 -2.76
CA MET A 258 -10.26 -6.30 -3.04
C MET A 258 -9.97 -4.84 -2.76
N HIS A 259 -8.95 -4.51 -1.93
CA HIS A 259 -8.76 -3.13 -1.54
C HIS A 259 -7.35 -2.59 -1.70
N HIS A 260 -6.41 -3.44 -2.08
CA HIS A 260 -5.01 -3.06 -2.21
C HIS A 260 -4.36 -3.57 -3.49
N ILE A 261 -3.48 -2.74 -4.07
CA ILE A 261 -2.66 -3.07 -5.22
C ILE A 261 -1.29 -2.40 -5.15
N ASP A 262 -0.22 -3.17 -5.28
CA ASP A 262 1.13 -2.64 -5.46
C ASP A 262 1.71 -3.15 -6.78
N VAL A 263 1.86 -2.26 -7.78
CA VAL A 263 2.22 -2.59 -9.16
C VAL A 263 3.69 -2.33 -9.45
N HIS A 264 4.32 -3.24 -10.19
CA HIS A 264 5.72 -3.14 -10.60
C HIS A 264 5.88 -3.49 -12.08
N PHE A 265 6.72 -2.72 -12.76
CA PHE A 265 7.17 -3.05 -14.11
C PHE A 265 8.24 -4.16 -14.03
N ILE A 266 8.10 -5.19 -14.86
CA ILE A 266 9.08 -6.29 -14.94
C ILE A 266 10.04 -6.05 -16.09
N ASP A 267 9.54 -6.17 -17.32
CA ASP A 267 10.22 -5.96 -18.59
C ASP A 267 9.24 -5.95 -19.77
N GLU A 268 9.68 -5.46 -20.95
CA GLU A 268 8.99 -5.56 -22.25
C GLU A 268 7.46 -5.33 -22.19
N GLY A 269 7.02 -4.36 -21.40
CA GLY A 269 5.60 -4.05 -21.25
C GLY A 269 4.84 -5.01 -20.33
N LYS A 270 5.54 -5.81 -19.52
CA LYS A 270 4.94 -6.70 -18.53
C LYS A 270 4.90 -6.07 -17.16
N TRP A 271 3.77 -6.22 -16.51
CA TRP A 271 3.51 -5.74 -15.16
C TRP A 271 3.15 -6.90 -14.24
N ILE A 272 3.58 -6.78 -12.99
CA ILE A 272 3.18 -7.65 -11.89
C ILE A 272 2.63 -6.81 -10.75
N ALA A 273 1.66 -7.33 -10.03
CA ALA A 273 1.15 -6.69 -8.83
C ALA A 273 0.91 -7.73 -7.75
N CYS A 274 1.22 -7.38 -6.51
CA CYS A 274 0.59 -8.02 -5.38
C CYS A 274 -0.71 -7.28 -5.05
N VAL A 275 -1.72 -8.08 -4.72
CA VAL A 275 -3.08 -7.62 -4.42
C VAL A 275 -3.61 -8.36 -3.22
N ASP A 276 -4.61 -7.83 -2.56
CA ASP A 276 -5.35 -8.60 -1.58
C ASP A 276 -6.79 -8.86 -2.00
N GLY A 277 -7.40 -9.82 -1.35
CA GLY A 277 -8.78 -10.20 -1.61
C GLY A 277 -9.43 -10.87 -0.40
N ARG A 278 -10.75 -10.72 -0.34
CA ARG A 278 -11.58 -11.25 0.75
C ARG A 278 -12.69 -12.14 0.21
N ALA A 279 -12.86 -13.31 0.84
CA ALA A 279 -14.02 -14.19 0.72
C ALA A 279 -14.81 -14.24 2.02
#